data_8b29ca5a0984ce1b828cdfec9af9053c
#
_entry.id   8b29ca5a0984ce1b828cdfec9af9053c
#
_cell.length_a   1.000
_cell.length_b   1.000
_cell.length_c   1.000
_cell.angle_alpha   90.00
_cell.angle_beta   90.00
_cell.angle_gamma   90.00
#
_symmetry.space_group_name_H-M   'P 1'
#
loop_
_entity.id
_entity.type
_entity.pdbx_description
1 polymer ?
#
loop_
_entity_poly.entity_id
_entity_poly.type
_entity_poly.pdbx_seq_one_letter_code
_entity_poly.pdbx_strand_id
1 'polypeptide(L)'
;MDVSFKKMPNIYYIQPDGYVNFSELERGYYNYKQSNFKSFLTENGFKNYPDFRSNYDATLASNSATFAMKHHFYTADAGTGEIANARNIIMGDNAVLDILKKNGYKTYFFAEYPYLLMNRPKLGYDYVNYNYSEIPFMGTGLENRKEILPEFI
;
A
#
# COMPACT_ATOMS: atom_id res chain seq x y z
N MET A 1 -5.72 -16.45 -13.88
CA MET A 1 -4.34 -16.99 -14.02
C MET A 1 -4.22 -18.13 -13.02
N ASP A 2 -3.93 -19.35 -13.44
CA ASP A 2 -3.70 -20.47 -12.54
C ASP A 2 -2.21 -20.53 -12.20
N VAL A 3 -1.88 -20.04 -11.02
CA VAL A 3 -0.53 -20.08 -10.46
C VAL A 3 -0.55 -21.02 -9.25
N SER A 4 0.26 -22.05 -9.28
CA SER A 4 0.44 -22.98 -8.16
C SER A 4 1.83 -22.80 -7.54
N PHE A 5 1.88 -22.61 -6.23
CA PHE A 5 3.14 -22.43 -5.53
C PHE A 5 3.79 -23.76 -5.18
N LYS A 6 5.06 -23.91 -5.51
CA LYS A 6 5.87 -25.09 -5.13
C LYS A 6 6.29 -25.10 -3.66
N LYS A 7 6.32 -23.92 -3.03
CA LYS A 7 6.66 -23.71 -1.62
C LYS A 7 5.70 -22.68 -1.03
N MET A 8 5.40 -22.80 0.23
CA MET A 8 4.43 -21.96 0.96
C MET A 8 5.11 -21.22 2.12
N PRO A 9 6.10 -20.34 1.88
CA PRO A 9 6.70 -19.53 2.94
C PRO A 9 5.71 -18.48 3.43
N ASN A 10 5.89 -17.97 4.66
CA ASN A 10 5.22 -16.75 5.07
C ASN A 10 5.71 -15.58 4.21
N ILE A 11 4.78 -14.73 3.78
CA ILE A 11 5.07 -13.55 2.96
C ILE A 11 4.72 -12.30 3.78
N TYR A 12 5.68 -11.40 3.94
CA TYR A 12 5.50 -10.12 4.62
C TYR A 12 5.71 -8.99 3.61
N TYR A 13 4.67 -8.20 3.36
CA TYR A 13 4.76 -6.95 2.61
C TYR A 13 4.72 -5.80 3.59
N ILE A 14 5.85 -5.10 3.77
CA ILE A 14 6.00 -4.01 4.72
C ILE A 14 6.25 -2.73 3.94
N GLN A 15 5.38 -1.75 4.11
CA GLN A 15 5.49 -0.43 3.48
C GLN A 15 5.50 0.66 4.55
N PRO A 16 6.70 1.17 4.93
CA PRO A 16 6.80 2.36 5.76
C PRO A 16 6.39 3.59 4.93
N ASP A 17 5.33 4.27 5.34
CA ASP A 17 4.85 5.46 4.64
C ASP A 17 5.83 6.62 4.81
N GLY A 18 6.01 7.41 3.74
CA GLY A 18 6.95 8.52 3.72
C GLY A 18 8.44 8.14 3.78
N TYR A 19 8.79 6.84 3.76
CA TYR A 19 10.18 6.40 3.79
C TYR A 19 10.79 6.37 2.39
N VAL A 20 11.81 7.17 2.16
CA VAL A 20 12.50 7.25 0.86
C VAL A 20 13.61 6.20 0.74
N ASN A 21 13.94 5.82 -0.51
CA ASN A 21 15.03 4.89 -0.78
C ASN A 21 16.38 5.41 -0.27
N PHE A 22 17.25 4.52 0.18
CA PHE A 22 18.59 4.88 0.69
C PHE A 22 19.40 5.72 -0.30
N SER A 23 19.28 5.47 -1.60
CA SER A 23 19.98 6.27 -2.61
C SER A 23 19.51 7.73 -2.65
N GLU A 24 18.24 8.00 -2.31
CA GLU A 24 17.71 9.36 -2.23
C GLU A 24 18.08 10.02 -0.89
N LEU A 25 18.09 9.26 0.21
CA LEU A 25 18.57 9.76 1.51
C LEU A 25 20.04 10.16 1.46
N GLU A 26 20.88 9.36 0.80
CA GLU A 26 22.32 9.56 0.73
C GLU A 26 22.72 10.67 -0.27
N ARG A 27 21.85 11.01 -1.22
CA ARG A 27 22.10 12.00 -2.28
C ARG A 27 21.14 13.18 -2.19
N GLY A 28 21.52 14.29 -2.79
CA GLY A 28 20.65 15.43 -2.99
C GLY A 28 20.28 16.18 -1.70
N TYR A 29 19.00 16.45 -1.54
CA TYR A 29 18.47 17.32 -0.50
C TYR A 29 18.75 16.80 0.93
N TYR A 30 18.61 15.50 1.15
CA TYR A 30 18.72 14.93 2.50
C TYR A 30 20.18 14.76 2.95
N ASN A 31 21.07 14.34 2.06
CA ASN A 31 22.49 14.07 2.34
C ASN A 31 22.72 13.31 3.68
N TYR A 32 21.85 12.33 3.97
CA TYR A 32 21.79 11.61 5.24
C TYR A 32 22.14 10.14 5.06
N LYS A 33 23.17 9.68 5.75
CA LYS A 33 23.62 8.30 5.69
C LYS A 33 23.01 7.48 6.83
N GLN A 34 22.15 6.55 6.49
CA GLN A 34 21.60 5.56 7.44
C GLN A 34 22.43 4.26 7.44
N SER A 35 23.70 4.36 7.76
CA SER A 35 24.62 3.22 7.68
C SER A 35 24.21 2.06 8.58
N ASN A 36 23.78 2.32 9.82
CA ASN A 36 23.39 1.29 10.78
C ASN A 36 22.16 0.48 10.33
N PHE A 37 21.13 1.15 9.85
CA PHE A 37 19.93 0.45 9.38
C PHE A 37 20.19 -0.34 8.09
N LYS A 38 20.97 0.24 7.18
CA LYS A 38 21.37 -0.43 5.94
C LYS A 38 22.20 -1.68 6.22
N SER A 39 23.16 -1.59 7.17
CA SER A 39 23.98 -2.72 7.62
C SER A 39 23.10 -3.80 8.26
N PHE A 40 22.21 -3.41 9.18
CA PHE A 40 21.27 -4.34 9.82
C PHE A 40 20.45 -5.12 8.79
N LEU A 41 19.89 -4.46 7.79
CA LEU A 41 19.12 -5.13 6.74
C LEU A 41 19.98 -6.11 5.94
N THR A 42 21.20 -5.70 5.57
CA THR A 42 22.13 -6.55 4.81
C THR A 42 22.55 -7.79 5.61
N GLU A 43 22.91 -7.61 6.88
CA GLU A 43 23.30 -8.70 7.80
C GLU A 43 22.16 -9.70 8.04
N ASN A 44 20.91 -9.25 7.95
CA ASN A 44 19.71 -10.09 8.04
C ASN A 44 19.22 -10.61 6.68
N GLY A 45 20.04 -10.54 5.63
CA GLY A 45 19.76 -11.15 4.33
C GLY A 45 18.83 -10.36 3.42
N PHE A 46 18.53 -9.10 3.74
CA PHE A 46 17.76 -8.23 2.85
C PHE A 46 18.61 -7.78 1.66
N LYS A 47 18.00 -7.82 0.48
CA LYS A 47 18.62 -7.29 -0.73
C LYS A 47 18.11 -5.87 -1.00
N ASN A 48 19.04 -4.91 -0.99
CA ASN A 48 18.72 -3.52 -1.32
C ASN A 48 18.73 -3.32 -2.85
N TYR A 49 17.77 -2.56 -3.36
CA TYR A 49 17.66 -2.12 -4.75
C TYR A 49 17.74 -0.59 -4.78
N PRO A 50 18.95 0.00 -4.88
CA PRO A 50 19.17 1.43 -4.67
C PRO A 50 18.49 2.32 -5.71
N ASP A 51 18.26 1.81 -6.92
CA ASP A 51 17.67 2.56 -8.02
C ASP A 51 16.19 2.23 -8.24
N PHE A 52 15.58 1.50 -7.30
CA PHE A 52 14.15 1.24 -7.36
C PHE A 52 13.35 2.54 -7.25
N ARG A 53 12.39 2.71 -8.14
CA ARG A 53 11.46 3.85 -8.17
C ARG A 53 10.03 3.36 -8.32
N SER A 54 9.12 4.04 -7.68
CA SER A 54 7.70 3.86 -7.95
C SER A 54 7.35 4.42 -9.33
N ASN A 55 6.39 3.80 -10.01
CA ASN A 55 5.87 4.31 -11.27
C ASN A 55 4.88 5.47 -11.08
N TYR A 56 4.46 5.71 -9.86
CA TYR A 56 3.48 6.74 -9.50
C TYR A 56 3.93 7.49 -8.25
N ASP A 57 3.59 8.74 -8.15
CA ASP A 57 3.93 9.66 -7.08
C ASP A 57 2.96 9.58 -5.88
N ALA A 58 1.78 8.96 -6.07
CA ALA A 58 0.74 8.87 -5.05
C ALA A 58 0.55 7.44 -4.54
N THR A 59 0.31 7.31 -3.22
CA THR A 59 0.10 6.03 -2.52
C THR A 59 -1.00 5.19 -3.16
N LEU A 60 -2.15 5.80 -3.46
CA LEU A 60 -3.28 5.07 -4.06
C LEU A 60 -2.94 4.54 -5.46
N ALA A 61 -2.31 5.35 -6.29
CA ALA A 61 -1.92 4.94 -7.64
C ALA A 61 -0.86 3.84 -7.62
N SER A 62 0.17 4.00 -6.79
CA SER A 62 1.27 3.05 -6.69
C SER A 62 0.81 1.71 -6.14
N ASN A 63 0.09 1.70 -5.02
CA ASN A 63 -0.37 0.46 -4.40
C ASN A 63 -1.41 -0.27 -5.26
N SER A 64 -2.38 0.44 -5.81
CA SER A 64 -3.37 -0.20 -6.66
C SER A 64 -2.77 -0.82 -7.92
N ALA A 65 -1.78 -0.16 -8.54
CA ALA A 65 -1.04 -0.74 -9.67
C ALA A 65 -0.27 -2.01 -9.25
N THR A 66 0.38 -1.98 -8.09
CA THR A 66 1.13 -3.12 -7.54
C THR A 66 0.20 -4.31 -7.27
N PHE A 67 -0.91 -4.10 -6.56
CA PHE A 67 -1.84 -5.18 -6.21
C PHE A 67 -2.67 -5.68 -7.41
N ALA A 68 -2.99 -4.81 -8.36
CA ALA A 68 -3.61 -5.20 -9.62
C ALA A 68 -2.65 -5.91 -10.58
N MET A 69 -1.34 -5.84 -10.34
CA MET A 69 -0.29 -6.29 -11.26
C MET A 69 -0.42 -5.65 -12.65
N LYS A 70 -0.80 -4.38 -12.71
CA LYS A 70 -1.05 -3.64 -13.96
C LYS A 70 -0.65 -2.18 -13.84
N HIS A 71 -0.14 -1.60 -14.93
CA HIS A 71 0.01 -0.17 -15.10
C HIS A 71 -1.24 0.44 -15.75
N HIS A 72 -1.54 1.70 -15.42
CA HIS A 72 -2.59 2.51 -16.09
C HIS A 72 -3.95 1.80 -16.21
N PHE A 73 -4.35 1.07 -15.18
CA PHE A 73 -5.61 0.34 -15.17
C PHE A 73 -6.80 1.19 -14.69
N TYR A 74 -6.54 2.39 -14.21
CA TYR A 74 -7.51 3.30 -13.64
C TYR A 74 -7.82 4.46 -14.59
N THR A 75 -9.04 4.94 -14.52
CA THR A 75 -9.44 6.23 -15.07
C THR A 75 -9.56 7.22 -13.92
N ALA A 76 -9.06 8.43 -14.11
CA ALA A 76 -9.29 9.50 -13.14
C ALA A 76 -10.79 9.79 -13.09
N ASP A 77 -11.38 9.75 -11.91
CA ASP A 77 -12.76 10.17 -11.74
C ASP A 77 -12.83 11.69 -11.88
N ALA A 78 -13.58 12.16 -12.87
CA ALA A 78 -13.62 13.57 -13.30
C ALA A 78 -14.15 14.54 -12.22
N GLY A 79 -14.62 14.05 -11.08
CA GLY A 79 -15.24 14.87 -10.04
C GLY A 79 -14.52 14.95 -8.70
N THR A 80 -13.72 13.96 -8.32
CA THR A 80 -13.17 13.84 -6.96
C THR A 80 -11.66 14.03 -6.87
N GLY A 81 -10.93 13.98 -7.98
CA GLY A 81 -9.47 13.94 -8.00
C GLY A 81 -8.88 12.66 -7.38
N GLU A 82 -9.72 11.71 -6.98
CA GLU A 82 -9.29 10.38 -6.55
C GLU A 82 -9.26 9.42 -7.75
N ILE A 83 -8.35 8.46 -7.66
CA ILE A 83 -8.28 7.38 -8.63
C ILE A 83 -9.45 6.43 -8.38
N ALA A 84 -10.36 6.36 -9.33
CA ALA A 84 -11.54 5.54 -9.23
C ALA A 84 -11.16 4.09 -8.87
N ASN A 85 -11.83 3.55 -7.87
CA ASN A 85 -11.69 2.17 -7.44
C ASN A 85 -10.34 1.75 -6.83
N ALA A 86 -9.38 2.66 -6.65
CA ALA A 86 -8.05 2.32 -6.13
C ALA A 86 -8.12 1.62 -4.75
N ARG A 87 -8.96 2.12 -3.84
CA ARG A 87 -9.10 1.52 -2.50
C ARG A 87 -9.70 0.11 -2.55
N ASN A 88 -10.70 -0.13 -3.40
CA ASN A 88 -11.26 -1.47 -3.58
C ASN A 88 -10.22 -2.46 -4.11
N ILE A 89 -9.39 -2.02 -5.05
CA ILE A 89 -8.29 -2.83 -5.56
C ILE A 89 -7.28 -3.13 -4.46
N ILE A 90 -6.80 -2.13 -3.74
CA ILE A 90 -5.81 -2.34 -2.67
C ILE A 90 -6.38 -3.26 -1.58
N MET A 91 -7.64 -3.05 -1.20
CA MET A 91 -8.25 -3.72 -0.06
C MET A 91 -8.87 -5.09 -0.37
N GLY A 92 -8.96 -5.50 -1.62
CA GLY A 92 -9.47 -6.85 -1.84
C GLY A 92 -9.78 -7.29 -3.25
N ASP A 93 -10.06 -6.39 -4.16
CA ASP A 93 -10.40 -6.73 -5.54
C ASP A 93 -9.15 -6.71 -6.43
N ASN A 94 -8.23 -7.65 -6.19
CA ASN A 94 -6.95 -7.66 -6.87
C ASN A 94 -6.35 -9.03 -7.13
N ALA A 95 -5.46 -9.08 -8.13
CA ALA A 95 -4.82 -10.30 -8.61
C ALA A 95 -3.88 -10.95 -7.56
N VAL A 96 -3.23 -10.15 -6.72
CA VAL A 96 -2.29 -10.65 -5.70
C VAL A 96 -3.04 -11.48 -4.65
N LEU A 97 -4.11 -10.93 -4.08
CA LEU A 97 -4.93 -11.65 -3.10
C LEU A 97 -5.60 -12.88 -3.70
N ASP A 98 -6.08 -12.80 -4.94
CA ASP A 98 -6.67 -13.94 -5.63
C ASP A 98 -5.67 -15.09 -5.78
N ILE A 99 -4.43 -14.79 -6.18
CA ILE A 99 -3.37 -15.81 -6.31
C ILE A 99 -3.05 -16.39 -4.94
N LEU A 100 -2.86 -15.59 -3.92
CA LEU A 100 -2.54 -16.05 -2.57
C LEU A 100 -3.64 -16.94 -2.00
N LYS A 101 -4.89 -16.55 -2.09
CA LYS A 101 -6.04 -17.32 -1.59
C LYS A 101 -6.24 -18.63 -2.35
N LYS A 102 -6.09 -18.63 -3.67
CA LYS A 102 -6.13 -19.86 -4.47
C LYS A 102 -5.06 -20.88 -4.07
N ASN A 103 -3.94 -20.40 -3.54
CA ASN A 103 -2.88 -21.24 -3.01
C ASN A 103 -2.99 -21.51 -1.50
N GLY A 104 -4.12 -21.22 -0.86
CA GLY A 104 -4.40 -21.57 0.53
C GLY A 104 -3.79 -20.63 1.58
N TYR A 105 -3.30 -19.47 1.19
CA TYR A 105 -2.84 -18.47 2.15
C TYR A 105 -4.00 -17.82 2.90
N LYS A 106 -3.80 -17.58 4.19
CA LYS A 106 -4.57 -16.60 4.95
C LYS A 106 -3.90 -15.24 4.82
N THR A 107 -4.71 -14.22 4.63
CA THR A 107 -4.24 -12.86 4.31
C THR A 107 -4.61 -11.89 5.42
N TYR A 108 -3.64 -11.12 5.87
CA TYR A 108 -3.77 -10.18 6.97
C TYR A 108 -3.38 -8.78 6.50
N PHE A 109 -4.16 -7.79 6.88
CA PHE A 109 -3.84 -6.39 6.64
C PHE A 109 -3.71 -5.65 7.96
N PHE A 110 -2.59 -4.95 8.13
CA PHE A 110 -2.33 -4.08 9.27
C PHE A 110 -1.94 -2.70 8.76
N ALA A 111 -2.58 -1.68 9.28
CA ALA A 111 -2.21 -0.30 9.05
C ALA A 111 -2.15 0.46 10.37
N GLU A 112 -1.29 1.45 10.48
CA GLU A 112 -1.25 2.37 11.60
C GLU A 112 -2.43 3.34 11.54
N TYR A 113 -2.75 3.81 10.34
CA TYR A 113 -3.86 4.73 10.07
C TYR A 113 -4.84 4.14 9.05
N PRO A 114 -6.14 4.41 9.18
CA PRO A 114 -7.17 3.81 8.32
C PRO A 114 -7.28 4.45 6.93
N TYR A 115 -6.27 5.17 6.44
CA TYR A 115 -6.30 5.90 5.17
C TYR A 115 -6.77 5.07 3.98
N LEU A 116 -6.27 3.84 3.85
CA LEU A 116 -6.64 2.95 2.75
C LEU A 116 -8.05 2.36 2.90
N LEU A 117 -8.59 2.39 4.12
CA LEU A 117 -9.92 1.89 4.45
C LEU A 117 -11.02 2.96 4.32
N MET A 118 -10.64 4.22 4.12
CA MET A 118 -11.60 5.31 3.92
C MET A 118 -12.53 5.00 2.76
N ASN A 119 -13.77 5.46 2.83
CA ASN A 119 -14.87 5.13 1.91
C ASN A 119 -15.30 3.65 1.97
N ARG A 120 -14.86 2.92 2.97
CA ARG A 120 -15.27 1.54 3.27
C ARG A 120 -15.21 0.61 2.05
N PRO A 121 -14.03 0.45 1.43
CA PRO A 121 -13.87 -0.46 0.32
C PRO A 121 -14.22 -1.90 0.72
N LYS A 122 -14.62 -2.72 -0.24
CA LYS A 122 -14.85 -4.15 0.02
C LYS A 122 -13.55 -4.82 0.47
N LEU A 123 -13.58 -5.43 1.66
CA LEU A 123 -12.41 -6.12 2.20
C LEU A 123 -12.24 -7.50 1.58
N GLY A 124 -11.05 -7.77 1.11
CA GLY A 124 -10.64 -9.07 0.59
C GLY A 124 -9.68 -9.83 1.49
N TYR A 125 -9.13 -9.19 2.53
CA TYR A 125 -8.27 -9.84 3.52
C TYR A 125 -9.10 -10.68 4.51
N ASP A 126 -8.50 -11.75 5.04
CA ASP A 126 -9.16 -12.58 6.07
C ASP A 126 -9.16 -11.88 7.43
N TYR A 127 -8.22 -10.95 7.65
CA TYR A 127 -8.14 -10.12 8.85
C TYR A 127 -7.69 -8.71 8.51
N VAL A 128 -8.30 -7.73 9.18
CA VAL A 128 -7.93 -6.31 9.14
C VAL A 128 -7.92 -5.79 10.57
N ASN A 129 -6.90 -5.01 10.96
CA ASN A 129 -6.75 -4.52 12.34
C ASN A 129 -7.69 -3.37 12.73
N TYR A 130 -8.63 -3.01 11.88
CA TYR A 130 -9.64 -1.99 12.13
C TYR A 130 -11.05 -2.58 12.19
N ASN A 131 -11.86 -2.05 13.07
CA ASN A 131 -13.31 -2.28 13.03
C ASN A 131 -13.91 -1.41 11.92
N TYR A 132 -14.51 -2.05 10.94
CA TYR A 132 -15.01 -1.39 9.73
C TYR A 132 -16.08 -0.34 10.01
N SER A 133 -16.88 -0.52 11.07
CA SER A 133 -17.91 0.44 11.49
C SER A 133 -17.34 1.75 12.05
N GLU A 134 -16.10 1.73 12.54
CA GLU A 134 -15.41 2.88 13.13
C GLU A 134 -14.65 3.72 12.10
N ILE A 135 -14.53 3.23 10.86
CA ILE A 135 -13.81 3.95 9.81
C ILE A 135 -14.70 5.06 9.24
N PRO A 136 -14.19 6.30 9.20
CA PRO A 136 -14.93 7.42 8.64
C PRO A 136 -15.31 7.19 7.19
N PHE A 137 -16.53 7.55 6.83
CA PHE A 137 -16.95 7.64 5.45
C PHE A 137 -16.69 9.07 4.97
N MET A 138 -15.72 9.26 4.09
CA MET A 138 -15.56 10.53 3.41
C MET A 138 -16.65 10.61 2.33
N GLY A 139 -17.69 11.41 2.60
CA GLY A 139 -18.63 11.79 1.56
C GLY A 139 -17.89 12.41 0.36
N THR A 140 -18.56 12.47 -0.77
CA THR A 140 -18.01 12.96 -2.06
C THR A 140 -17.64 14.45 -2.07
N GLY A 141 -17.67 15.16 -0.93
CA GLY A 141 -17.38 16.59 -0.81
C GLY A 141 -16.05 16.87 -0.11
N LEU A 142 -15.32 17.85 -0.62
CA LEU A 142 -14.11 18.44 -0.01
C LEU A 142 -14.32 18.98 1.43
N GLU A 143 -15.57 19.18 1.82
CA GLU A 143 -15.95 19.76 3.13
C GLU A 143 -15.59 18.84 4.30
N ASN A 144 -15.59 17.53 4.11
CA ASN A 144 -15.30 16.57 5.17
C ASN A 144 -13.80 16.32 5.40
N ARG A 145 -12.91 16.85 4.55
CA ARG A 145 -11.46 16.69 4.75
C ARG A 145 -10.95 17.42 5.98
N LYS A 146 -11.59 18.54 6.37
CA LYS A 146 -11.17 19.34 7.51
C LYS A 146 -11.48 18.70 8.87
N GLU A 147 -12.46 17.82 8.95
CA GLU A 147 -12.83 17.13 10.19
C GLU A 147 -11.98 15.89 10.47
N ILE A 148 -11.37 15.33 9.43
CA ILE A 148 -10.56 14.10 9.53
C ILE A 148 -9.06 14.41 9.66
N LEU A 149 -8.61 15.57 9.21
CA LEU A 149 -7.20 15.98 9.19
C LEU A 149 -6.64 16.62 10.48
N PRO A 150 -7.41 17.13 11.44
CA PRO A 150 -6.82 17.76 12.64
C PRO A 150 -6.00 16.82 13.51
N GLU A 151 -6.18 15.51 13.39
CA GLU A 151 -5.43 14.51 14.17
C GLU A 151 -4.19 13.97 13.43
N PHE A 152 -3.95 14.40 12.19
CA PHE A 152 -2.90 13.86 11.32
C PHE A 152 -1.82 14.88 10.91
N ILE A 153 -1.80 16.09 11.50
CA ILE A 153 -0.76 17.11 11.25
C ILE A 153 0.08 17.33 12.51
#